data_46941e7b7c5c68250f930b2d26df130f
#
_entry.id   46941e7b7c5c68250f930b2d26df130f
#
_cell.length_a   1.000
_cell.length_b   1.000
_cell.length_c   1.000
_cell.angle_alpha   90.00
_cell.angle_beta   90.00
_cell.angle_gamma   90.00
#
_symmetry.space_group_name_H-M   'P 1'
#
loop_
_entity.id
_entity.type
_entity.pdbx_description
1 polymer ?
#
loop_
_entity_poly.entity_id
_entity_poly.type
_entity_poly.pdbx_seq_one_letter_code
_entity_poly.pdbx_strand_id
1 'polypeptide(L)'
;MKLPRKRTTTIILAAVGLLLCSLASLAMLLVGADRQDQRYAPLLTAAAAAPIDAATEARIRGFCGDCHAVPRPASFHRDMWHNEVEKGYQHYARSGRTDLDPPPMGLTVAYFRSLAPEHLTYPEPAVAATEFRVSFRTEPLQYEDTVRTPPAIAGLCWARLRADDSPVLLASDMRSGHVISLDLREPRRSARRLAQLSNPCHIEPCDLDGDGTIDLLVADLGSFKAVDHSRGRVVWLRHEAPTGEFKEVVLASGLGRVADARPIDMDSRGRLDVIVAEFGWHRTGRILMLRNTAGPGQQPRFEPEELDPRTGTVHVPVYDLDSDGRPDFLALVSNEHECVEAFLNQGHGRFHRQTLWRAPDLTFGSNGIQLVDLNGDGKIDILYTNGDAFDNDYLSPWHGIQWLENLGSLHFEYHRLTDMPGACVALAGDFDGDGDLDIVAVSFLPRGLKPETVDVKSLPSIVLLEQVARGQFVRHTLERGFPCHAALVVGDFDHDGNLDFAIGNNTMGAEAQALGQTWAAVWWNRGRTSRP
;
A
#
# COMPACT_ATOMS: atom_id res chain seq x y z
N MET A 1 11.97 69.22 18.00
CA MET A 1 11.19 67.97 18.07
C MET A 1 12.15 66.80 17.69
N LYS A 2 12.74 66.10 18.67
CA LYS A 2 13.76 65.08 18.47
C LYS A 2 13.13 63.70 18.53
N LEU A 3 13.16 62.95 17.45
CA LEU A 3 12.70 61.54 17.35
C LEU A 3 13.76 60.60 17.98
N PRO A 4 13.39 59.51 18.66
CA PRO A 4 14.33 58.65 19.38
C PRO A 4 14.96 57.58 18.47
N ARG A 5 16.28 57.61 18.36
CA ARG A 5 17.15 56.71 17.57
C ARG A 5 17.47 55.37 18.25
N LYS A 6 16.68 54.88 19.20
CA LYS A 6 17.04 53.66 19.99
C LYS A 6 16.31 52.33 19.62
N ARG A 7 15.34 52.32 18.72
CA ARG A 7 14.60 51.06 18.39
C ARG A 7 15.17 50.27 17.22
N THR A 8 15.90 50.90 16.31
CA THR A 8 16.39 50.23 15.09
C THR A 8 17.61 49.34 15.34
N THR A 9 18.46 49.72 16.32
CA THR A 9 19.68 48.94 16.63
C THR A 9 19.39 47.63 17.36
N THR A 10 18.34 47.57 18.16
CA THR A 10 17.96 46.34 18.90
C THR A 10 17.33 45.29 17.98
N ILE A 11 16.62 45.69 16.93
CA ILE A 11 16.02 44.75 15.95
C ILE A 11 17.08 44.14 15.04
N ILE A 12 18.09 44.91 14.65
CA ILE A 12 19.21 44.41 13.84
C ILE A 12 20.07 43.42 14.62
N LEU A 13 20.35 43.66 15.89
CA LEU A 13 21.09 42.72 16.75
C LEU A 13 20.32 41.41 17.00
N ALA A 14 19.01 41.45 17.15
CA ALA A 14 18.18 40.24 17.29
C ALA A 14 18.12 39.40 16.00
N ALA A 15 18.04 40.06 14.84
CA ALA A 15 18.03 39.38 13.54
C ALA A 15 19.40 38.74 13.21
N VAL A 16 20.49 39.40 13.53
CA VAL A 16 21.85 38.86 13.37
C VAL A 16 22.10 37.70 14.34
N GLY A 17 21.61 37.79 15.58
CA GLY A 17 21.68 36.69 16.55
C GLY A 17 20.93 35.44 16.12
N LEU A 18 19.74 35.59 15.58
CA LEU A 18 18.95 34.48 15.02
C LEU A 18 19.58 33.84 13.77
N LEU A 19 20.20 34.65 12.90
CA LEU A 19 20.93 34.16 11.73
C LEU A 19 22.21 33.40 12.12
N LEU A 20 22.94 33.87 13.13
CA LEU A 20 24.12 33.17 13.64
C LEU A 20 23.77 31.87 14.37
N CYS A 21 22.66 31.82 15.11
CA CYS A 21 22.18 30.59 15.73
C CYS A 21 21.72 29.57 14.69
N SER A 22 21.05 29.98 13.58
CA SER A 22 20.65 29.09 12.51
C SER A 22 21.84 28.55 11.69
N LEU A 23 22.84 29.37 11.45
CA LEU A 23 24.10 28.96 10.80
C LEU A 23 24.95 28.04 11.70
N ALA A 24 24.98 28.27 13.01
CA ALA A 24 25.66 27.37 13.94
C ALA A 24 24.95 26.02 14.08
N SER A 25 23.59 25.99 14.04
CA SER A 25 22.81 24.75 14.05
C SER A 25 22.98 23.96 12.74
N LEU A 26 23.06 24.66 11.59
CA LEU A 26 23.31 24.03 10.30
C LEU A 26 24.74 23.48 10.20
N ALA A 27 25.72 24.23 10.72
CA ALA A 27 27.12 23.80 10.83
C ALA A 27 27.29 22.59 11.76
N MET A 28 26.54 22.52 12.87
CA MET A 28 26.53 21.36 13.77
C MET A 28 25.88 20.13 13.13
N LEU A 29 24.85 20.31 12.32
CA LEU A 29 24.22 19.22 11.55
C LEU A 29 25.18 18.70 10.47
N LEU A 30 25.86 19.58 9.73
CA LEU A 30 26.81 19.19 8.68
C LEU A 30 28.09 18.57 9.27
N VAL A 31 28.62 19.09 10.40
CA VAL A 31 29.77 18.50 11.09
C VAL A 31 29.39 17.19 11.81
N GLY A 32 28.11 17.03 12.20
CA GLY A 32 27.59 15.80 12.80
C GLY A 32 27.54 14.66 11.79
N ALA A 33 27.07 14.92 10.57
CA ALA A 33 27.00 13.96 9.48
C ALA A 33 28.41 13.47 9.04
N ASP A 34 29.34 14.42 8.86
CA ASP A 34 30.72 14.11 8.43
C ASP A 34 31.52 13.34 9.50
N ARG A 35 31.24 13.58 10.80
CA ARG A 35 31.87 12.85 11.91
C ARG A 35 31.30 11.44 12.12
N GLN A 36 30.06 11.17 11.70
CA GLN A 36 29.47 9.85 11.81
C GLN A 36 30.09 8.90 10.77
N ASP A 37 30.26 9.34 9.53
CA ASP A 37 30.93 8.56 8.47
C ASP A 37 32.40 8.25 8.79
N GLN A 38 33.14 9.20 9.40
CA GLN A 38 34.53 9.00 9.78
C GLN A 38 34.76 8.04 10.96
N ARG A 39 33.78 7.83 11.83
CA ARG A 39 33.90 6.88 12.96
C ARG A 39 33.85 5.42 12.53
N TYR A 40 33.18 5.12 11.43
CA TYR A 40 32.98 3.74 10.97
C TYR A 40 33.93 3.33 9.84
N ALA A 41 34.56 4.28 9.17
CA ALA A 41 35.53 4.01 8.10
C ALA A 41 36.67 3.04 8.52
N PRO A 42 37.28 3.14 9.74
CA PRO A 42 38.29 2.19 10.18
C PRO A 42 37.74 0.80 10.47
N LEU A 43 36.48 0.69 10.93
CA LEU A 43 35.83 -0.61 11.19
C LEU A 43 35.50 -1.35 9.91
N LEU A 44 35.12 -0.62 8.85
CA LEU A 44 34.82 -1.19 7.53
C LEU A 44 36.09 -1.72 6.84
N THR A 45 37.23 -1.04 6.99
CA THR A 45 38.49 -1.45 6.39
C THR A 45 39.18 -2.60 7.15
N ALA A 46 39.02 -2.69 8.46
CA ALA A 46 39.59 -3.76 9.27
C ALA A 46 38.79 -5.09 9.16
N ALA A 47 37.48 -5.02 8.97
CA ALA A 47 36.62 -6.21 8.90
C ALA A 47 36.65 -6.93 7.53
N ALA A 48 37.11 -6.26 6.47
CA ALA A 48 37.18 -6.85 5.12
C ALA A 48 38.33 -7.86 4.97
N ALA A 49 39.18 -8.02 5.96
CA ALA A 49 40.43 -8.80 5.87
C ALA A 49 40.38 -10.21 6.47
N ALA A 50 39.36 -10.60 7.22
CA ALA A 50 39.25 -11.93 7.81
C ALA A 50 37.93 -12.61 7.42
N PRO A 51 37.99 -13.90 6.99
CA PRO A 51 36.77 -14.68 6.76
C PRO A 51 35.97 -14.79 8.07
N ILE A 52 34.67 -14.56 8.01
CA ILE A 52 33.78 -14.73 9.14
C ILE A 52 33.64 -16.23 9.39
N ASP A 53 33.96 -16.68 10.61
CA ASP A 53 33.83 -18.07 10.98
C ASP A 53 32.37 -18.51 11.17
N ALA A 54 32.12 -19.80 11.11
CA ALA A 54 30.78 -20.38 11.19
C ALA A 54 30.04 -20.03 12.52
N ALA A 55 30.79 -19.86 13.62
CA ALA A 55 30.20 -19.50 14.91
C ALA A 55 29.71 -18.05 14.90
N THR A 56 30.50 -17.15 14.34
CA THR A 56 30.12 -15.74 14.15
C THR A 56 28.94 -15.61 13.19
N GLU A 57 28.91 -16.34 12.09
CA GLU A 57 27.77 -16.38 11.16
C GLU A 57 26.50 -16.85 11.88
N ALA A 58 26.56 -17.97 12.60
CA ALA A 58 25.43 -18.52 13.34
C ALA A 58 24.86 -17.50 14.35
N ARG A 59 25.76 -16.77 15.04
CA ARG A 59 25.37 -15.70 15.98
C ARG A 59 24.70 -14.52 15.28
N ILE A 60 25.25 -14.09 14.12
CA ILE A 60 24.63 -13.01 13.31
C ILE A 60 23.26 -13.45 12.82
N ARG A 61 23.15 -14.65 12.26
CA ARG A 61 21.85 -15.16 11.76
C ARG A 61 20.84 -15.36 12.88
N GLY A 62 21.27 -15.82 14.06
CA GLY A 62 20.40 -15.94 15.24
C GLY A 62 19.86 -14.59 15.72
N PHE A 63 20.71 -13.57 15.78
CA PHE A 63 20.31 -12.23 16.18
C PHE A 63 19.40 -11.56 15.14
N CYS A 64 19.79 -11.56 13.85
CA CYS A 64 19.03 -10.93 12.77
C CYS A 64 17.75 -11.69 12.41
N GLY A 65 17.64 -12.97 12.76
CA GLY A 65 16.50 -13.82 12.45
C GLY A 65 15.53 -14.07 13.60
N ASP A 66 15.72 -13.41 14.74
CA ASP A 66 14.90 -13.66 15.93
C ASP A 66 13.50 -13.04 15.81
N CYS A 67 13.40 -11.83 15.26
CA CYS A 67 12.12 -11.11 15.12
C CYS A 67 11.41 -11.40 13.79
N HIS A 68 12.17 -11.72 12.75
CA HIS A 68 11.71 -11.93 11.38
C HIS A 68 12.66 -12.85 10.61
N ALA A 69 12.37 -13.15 9.34
CA ALA A 69 13.31 -13.89 8.49
C ALA A 69 14.64 -13.15 8.35
N VAL A 70 15.77 -13.90 8.35
CA VAL A 70 17.09 -13.29 8.13
C VAL A 70 17.11 -12.62 6.75
N PRO A 71 17.44 -11.32 6.64
CA PRO A 71 17.52 -10.65 5.35
C PRO A 71 18.52 -11.34 4.42
N ARG A 72 18.19 -11.42 3.13
CA ARG A 72 19.12 -11.96 2.14
C ARG A 72 20.19 -10.93 1.79
N PRO A 73 21.48 -11.27 1.78
CA PRO A 73 22.52 -10.32 1.39
C PRO A 73 22.32 -9.71 -0.01
N ALA A 74 21.67 -10.44 -0.91
CA ALA A 74 21.35 -9.98 -2.27
C ALA A 74 20.18 -8.97 -2.35
N SER A 75 19.45 -8.73 -1.26
CA SER A 75 18.33 -7.78 -1.25
C SER A 75 18.77 -6.33 -1.42
N PHE A 76 20.01 -6.04 -1.03
CA PHE A 76 20.61 -4.71 -1.17
C PHE A 76 22.00 -4.82 -1.81
N HIS A 77 22.43 -3.76 -2.48
CA HIS A 77 23.82 -3.67 -2.91
C HIS A 77 24.75 -3.46 -1.69
N ARG A 78 26.02 -3.80 -1.85
CA ARG A 78 27.02 -3.88 -0.77
C ARG A 78 27.04 -2.66 0.16
N ASP A 79 26.94 -1.45 -0.38
CA ASP A 79 27.12 -0.23 0.40
C ASP A 79 25.90 0.14 1.27
N MET A 80 24.72 -0.41 0.96
CA MET A 80 23.55 -0.20 1.80
C MET A 80 23.59 -0.93 3.13
N TRP A 81 24.28 -2.06 3.20
CA TRP A 81 24.26 -2.93 4.37
C TRP A 81 24.75 -2.28 5.67
N HIS A 82 25.51 -1.19 5.58
CA HIS A 82 25.84 -0.44 6.78
C HIS A 82 24.60 0.18 7.42
N ASN A 83 23.81 0.88 6.64
CA ASN A 83 22.61 1.57 7.11
C ASN A 83 21.51 0.59 7.54
N GLU A 84 21.32 -0.50 6.80
CA GLU A 84 20.28 -1.49 7.12
C GLU A 84 20.60 -2.28 8.39
N VAL A 85 21.85 -2.64 8.60
CA VAL A 85 22.30 -3.26 9.86
C VAL A 85 22.16 -2.27 11.02
N GLU A 86 22.55 -1.01 10.85
CA GLU A 86 22.39 0.01 11.89
C GLU A 86 20.93 0.21 12.29
N LYS A 87 19.99 0.24 11.32
CA LYS A 87 18.56 0.29 11.61
C LYS A 87 18.12 -0.89 12.47
N GLY A 88 18.51 -2.12 12.12
CA GLY A 88 18.18 -3.32 12.89
C GLY A 88 18.66 -3.25 14.33
N TYR A 89 19.90 -2.80 14.57
CA TYR A 89 20.42 -2.59 15.92
C TYR A 89 19.69 -1.48 16.69
N GLN A 90 19.28 -0.41 16.01
CA GLN A 90 18.49 0.66 16.61
C GLN A 90 17.09 0.15 17.00
N HIS A 91 16.43 -0.68 16.17
CA HIS A 91 15.15 -1.29 16.49
C HIS A 91 15.25 -2.19 17.71
N TYR A 92 16.27 -3.07 17.77
CA TYR A 92 16.52 -3.89 18.96
C TYR A 92 16.73 -3.04 20.22
N ALA A 93 17.58 -2.02 20.15
CA ALA A 93 17.82 -1.13 21.30
C ALA A 93 16.54 -0.39 21.76
N ARG A 94 15.69 0.03 20.83
CA ARG A 94 14.42 0.73 21.14
C ARG A 94 13.34 -0.21 21.65
N SER A 95 13.41 -1.50 21.35
CA SER A 95 12.44 -2.50 21.84
C SER A 95 12.52 -2.72 23.36
N GLY A 96 13.64 -2.33 24.00
CA GLY A 96 13.92 -2.57 25.41
C GLY A 96 14.21 -4.04 25.73
N ARG A 97 14.32 -4.91 24.73
CA ARG A 97 14.70 -6.33 24.88
C ARG A 97 16.15 -6.45 25.33
N THR A 98 16.43 -7.40 26.17
CA THR A 98 17.79 -7.72 26.70
C THR A 98 18.07 -9.22 26.67
N ASP A 99 17.24 -9.99 26.02
CA ASP A 99 17.26 -11.46 25.97
C ASP A 99 18.20 -12.00 24.88
N LEU A 100 18.60 -11.17 23.91
CA LEU A 100 19.57 -11.55 22.89
C LEU A 100 20.96 -11.02 23.21
N ASP A 101 21.99 -11.69 22.68
CA ASP A 101 23.38 -11.27 22.71
C ASP A 101 23.80 -10.75 21.32
N PRO A 102 23.63 -9.44 21.02
CA PRO A 102 23.95 -8.90 19.70
C PRO A 102 25.42 -9.08 19.37
N PRO A 103 25.78 -9.59 18.18
CA PRO A 103 27.16 -9.59 17.74
C PRO A 103 27.67 -8.15 17.57
N PRO A 104 28.98 -7.89 17.55
CA PRO A 104 29.50 -6.56 17.23
C PRO A 104 28.98 -6.08 15.87
N MET A 105 28.34 -4.88 15.83
CA MET A 105 27.69 -4.36 14.62
C MET A 105 28.62 -4.36 13.41
N GLY A 106 29.92 -4.01 13.58
CA GLY A 106 30.91 -4.05 12.49
C GLY A 106 31.11 -5.43 11.86
N LEU A 107 31.00 -6.52 12.65
CA LEU A 107 31.07 -7.89 12.12
C LEU A 107 29.80 -8.24 11.33
N THR A 108 28.63 -7.81 11.80
CA THR A 108 27.36 -7.99 11.10
C THR A 108 27.35 -7.24 9.77
N VAL A 109 27.82 -5.99 9.75
CA VAL A 109 28.00 -5.23 8.51
C VAL A 109 28.96 -5.94 7.55
N ALA A 110 30.12 -6.41 8.05
CA ALA A 110 31.10 -7.12 7.23
C ALA A 110 30.51 -8.41 6.64
N TYR A 111 29.74 -9.16 7.43
CA TYR A 111 29.05 -10.39 6.97
C TYR A 111 28.16 -10.11 5.76
N PHE A 112 27.19 -9.20 5.91
CA PHE A 112 26.24 -8.90 4.82
C PHE A 112 26.97 -8.30 3.61
N ARG A 113 27.89 -7.37 3.81
CA ARG A 113 28.69 -6.78 2.72
C ARG A 113 29.52 -7.79 1.94
N SER A 114 30.07 -8.82 2.60
CA SER A 114 30.90 -9.84 1.95
C SER A 114 30.09 -10.71 0.98
N LEU A 115 28.79 -10.89 1.25
CA LEU A 115 27.89 -11.73 0.48
C LEU A 115 27.01 -10.92 -0.49
N ALA A 116 26.90 -9.60 -0.29
CA ALA A 116 26.06 -8.71 -1.09
C ALA A 116 26.70 -8.41 -2.46
N PRO A 117 25.88 -8.27 -3.51
CA PRO A 117 26.35 -7.81 -4.82
C PRO A 117 26.88 -6.38 -4.75
N GLU A 118 27.78 -6.04 -5.63
CA GLU A 118 28.28 -4.66 -5.75
C GLU A 118 27.21 -3.73 -6.29
N HIS A 119 26.43 -4.21 -7.28
CA HIS A 119 25.30 -3.53 -7.87
C HIS A 119 24.12 -4.48 -7.96
N LEU A 120 22.89 -3.95 -7.78
CA LEU A 120 21.68 -4.70 -8.06
C LEU A 120 21.46 -4.76 -9.56
N THR A 121 21.07 -5.94 -10.05
CA THR A 121 20.68 -6.13 -11.45
C THR A 121 19.17 -6.09 -11.51
N TYR A 122 18.64 -5.16 -12.29
CA TYR A 122 17.19 -5.05 -12.52
C TYR A 122 16.84 -5.88 -13.76
N PRO A 123 15.83 -6.74 -13.69
CA PRO A 123 15.40 -7.49 -14.85
C PRO A 123 14.84 -6.56 -15.91
N GLU A 124 15.24 -6.76 -17.15
CA GLU A 124 14.58 -6.10 -18.28
C GLU A 124 13.32 -6.87 -18.62
N PRO A 125 12.14 -6.24 -18.54
CA PRO A 125 10.89 -6.91 -18.85
C PRO A 125 10.86 -7.30 -20.33
N ALA A 126 10.37 -8.51 -20.60
CA ALA A 126 10.15 -8.97 -21.96
C ALA A 126 9.25 -7.97 -22.72
N VAL A 127 9.69 -7.54 -23.87
CA VAL A 127 8.89 -6.67 -24.76
C VAL A 127 7.91 -7.58 -25.50
N ALA A 128 6.63 -7.21 -25.51
CA ALA A 128 5.62 -7.92 -26.28
C ALA A 128 6.01 -7.95 -27.77
N ALA A 129 5.93 -9.13 -28.36
CA ALA A 129 6.16 -9.30 -29.80
C ALA A 129 4.96 -8.81 -30.65
N THR A 130 3.81 -8.60 -30.01
CA THR A 130 2.55 -8.18 -30.64
C THR A 130 2.01 -6.94 -29.95
N GLU A 131 1.38 -6.06 -30.71
CA GLU A 131 0.66 -4.90 -30.19
C GLU A 131 -0.66 -5.39 -29.53
N PHE A 132 -0.99 -4.81 -28.34
CA PHE A 132 -2.29 -5.05 -27.72
C PHE A 132 -3.41 -4.50 -28.61
N ARG A 133 -4.44 -5.31 -28.81
CA ARG A 133 -5.47 -4.98 -29.80
C ARG A 133 -6.55 -4.03 -29.33
N VAL A 134 -6.54 -3.67 -28.05
CA VAL A 134 -7.48 -2.73 -27.46
C VAL A 134 -6.85 -1.34 -27.41
N SER A 135 -7.65 -0.34 -27.72
CA SER A 135 -7.23 1.06 -27.60
C SER A 135 -7.91 1.74 -26.42
N PHE A 136 -7.15 2.56 -25.70
CA PHE A 136 -7.69 3.35 -24.59
C PHE A 136 -7.64 4.84 -24.91
N ARG A 137 -8.68 5.58 -24.53
CA ARG A 137 -8.70 7.04 -24.50
C ARG A 137 -8.58 7.51 -23.05
N THR A 138 -7.50 8.20 -22.75
CA THR A 138 -7.28 8.74 -21.40
C THR A 138 -8.00 10.06 -21.19
N GLU A 139 -8.61 10.22 -20.02
CA GLU A 139 -9.28 11.45 -19.61
C GLU A 139 -8.90 11.83 -18.19
N PRO A 140 -8.16 12.96 -18.00
CA PRO A 140 -7.79 13.44 -16.69
C PRO A 140 -9.01 14.00 -15.95
N LEU A 141 -9.13 13.68 -14.66
CA LEU A 141 -10.15 14.21 -13.76
C LEU A 141 -9.56 15.31 -12.89
N GLN A 142 -10.33 16.39 -12.71
CA GLN A 142 -10.01 17.51 -11.84
C GLN A 142 -11.13 17.70 -10.83
N TYR A 143 -10.75 18.12 -9.63
CA TYR A 143 -11.67 18.41 -8.55
C TYR A 143 -11.43 19.85 -8.08
N GLU A 144 -12.46 20.70 -8.11
CA GLU A 144 -12.32 22.15 -7.88
C GLU A 144 -11.75 22.50 -6.50
N ASP A 145 -12.10 21.72 -5.45
CA ASP A 145 -11.57 21.94 -4.10
C ASP A 145 -10.07 21.61 -3.96
N THR A 146 -9.48 20.85 -4.90
CA THR A 146 -8.05 20.48 -4.87
C THR A 146 -7.14 21.54 -5.50
N VAL A 147 -7.68 22.63 -6.00
CA VAL A 147 -6.92 23.72 -6.67
C VAL A 147 -5.76 24.26 -5.80
N ARG A 148 -5.82 24.10 -4.48
CA ARG A 148 -4.78 24.60 -3.56
C ARG A 148 -3.95 23.50 -2.91
N THR A 149 -4.40 22.24 -2.95
CA THR A 149 -3.74 21.12 -2.27
C THR A 149 -3.48 20.00 -3.26
N PRO A 150 -2.22 19.66 -3.54
CA PRO A 150 -1.89 18.57 -4.44
C PRO A 150 -2.55 17.25 -3.96
N PRO A 151 -3.18 16.47 -4.85
CA PRO A 151 -3.95 15.28 -4.46
C PRO A 151 -3.05 14.18 -3.90
N ALA A 152 -3.62 13.32 -3.06
CA ALA A 152 -3.01 12.09 -2.59
C ALA A 152 -4.08 10.99 -2.50
N ILE A 153 -4.55 10.56 -3.68
CA ILE A 153 -5.57 9.51 -3.76
C ILE A 153 -4.95 8.20 -3.31
N ALA A 154 -5.57 7.59 -2.31
CA ALA A 154 -5.13 6.34 -1.70
C ALA A 154 -6.09 5.18 -1.99
N GLY A 155 -7.34 5.44 -2.33
CA GLY A 155 -8.34 4.44 -2.69
C GLY A 155 -9.30 4.94 -3.75
N LEU A 156 -9.70 4.04 -4.64
CA LEU A 156 -10.79 4.20 -5.60
C LEU A 156 -11.74 3.03 -5.47
N CYS A 157 -13.04 3.30 -5.65
CA CYS A 157 -14.07 2.27 -5.66
C CYS A 157 -15.16 2.64 -6.68
N TRP A 158 -15.64 1.68 -7.45
CA TRP A 158 -16.77 1.81 -8.35
C TRP A 158 -17.98 1.15 -7.73
N ALA A 159 -18.96 1.93 -7.31
CA ALA A 159 -20.06 1.41 -6.52
C ALA A 159 -21.39 2.06 -6.86
N ARG A 160 -22.45 1.28 -6.73
CA ARG A 160 -23.82 1.73 -6.76
C ARG A 160 -24.28 2.06 -5.33
N LEU A 161 -24.62 3.31 -5.05
CA LEU A 161 -25.00 3.74 -3.71
C LEU A 161 -26.50 3.52 -3.41
N ARG A 162 -27.33 3.38 -4.46
CA ARG A 162 -28.76 3.07 -4.36
C ARG A 162 -29.12 2.09 -5.46
N ALA A 163 -30.12 1.25 -5.23
CA ALA A 163 -30.56 0.25 -6.19
C ALA A 163 -30.94 0.84 -7.57
N ASP A 164 -31.59 2.03 -7.54
CA ASP A 164 -32.07 2.73 -8.73
C ASP A 164 -31.04 3.67 -9.36
N ASP A 165 -29.91 3.93 -8.66
CA ASP A 165 -28.85 4.81 -9.16
C ASP A 165 -27.88 4.04 -10.05
N SER A 166 -27.24 4.77 -10.92
CA SER A 166 -26.06 4.25 -11.60
C SER A 166 -24.85 4.25 -10.67
N PRO A 167 -23.87 3.35 -10.90
CA PRO A 167 -22.64 3.38 -10.14
C PRO A 167 -21.89 4.71 -10.27
N VAL A 168 -21.17 5.08 -9.24
CA VAL A 168 -20.32 6.29 -9.17
C VAL A 168 -18.89 5.90 -8.82
N LEU A 169 -17.94 6.72 -9.26
CA LEU A 169 -16.57 6.62 -8.83
C LEU A 169 -16.43 7.27 -7.44
N LEU A 170 -16.04 6.46 -6.45
CA LEU A 170 -15.68 6.92 -5.12
C LEU A 170 -14.16 7.05 -5.01
N ALA A 171 -13.70 8.08 -4.31
CA ALA A 171 -12.27 8.28 -4.07
C ALA A 171 -12.01 8.76 -2.64
N SER A 172 -10.89 8.29 -2.06
CA SER A 172 -10.34 8.80 -0.81
C SER A 172 -9.06 9.58 -1.07
N ASP A 173 -9.03 10.85 -0.69
CA ASP A 173 -7.83 11.68 -0.72
C ASP A 173 -7.27 11.82 0.70
N MET A 174 -6.22 11.08 0.97
CA MET A 174 -5.60 11.06 2.30
C MET A 174 -4.90 12.36 2.68
N ARG A 175 -4.66 13.29 1.76
CA ARG A 175 -4.05 14.59 2.05
C ARG A 175 -5.09 15.62 2.45
N SER A 176 -6.14 15.77 1.65
CA SER A 176 -7.23 16.69 1.95
C SER A 176 -8.19 16.14 3.02
N GLY A 177 -8.19 14.82 3.22
CA GLY A 177 -9.14 14.12 4.08
C GLY A 177 -10.51 13.91 3.43
N HIS A 178 -10.66 14.19 2.14
CA HIS A 178 -11.95 14.10 1.47
C HIS A 178 -12.29 12.67 1.07
N VAL A 179 -13.52 12.26 1.32
CA VAL A 179 -14.20 11.17 0.64
C VAL A 179 -15.11 11.80 -0.42
N ILE A 180 -14.92 11.41 -1.69
CA ILE A 180 -15.49 12.07 -2.86
C ILE A 180 -16.28 11.05 -3.67
N SER A 181 -17.41 11.48 -4.27
CA SER A 181 -18.12 10.73 -5.31
C SER A 181 -18.16 11.54 -6.62
N LEU A 182 -18.09 10.83 -7.74
CA LEU A 182 -18.15 11.39 -9.08
C LEU A 182 -19.00 10.51 -9.99
N ASP A 183 -20.07 11.04 -10.57
CA ASP A 183 -20.79 10.39 -11.67
C ASP A 183 -20.05 10.64 -12.98
N LEU A 184 -19.47 9.58 -13.54
CA LEU A 184 -18.68 9.66 -14.79
C LEU A 184 -19.54 9.89 -16.05
N ARG A 185 -20.85 9.81 -15.96
CA ARG A 185 -21.80 10.05 -17.07
C ARG A 185 -22.24 11.51 -17.14
N GLU A 186 -22.15 12.26 -16.03
CA GLU A 186 -22.52 13.67 -16.03
C GLU A 186 -21.57 14.48 -16.92
N PRO A 187 -22.08 15.31 -17.85
CA PRO A 187 -21.22 16.10 -18.75
C PRO A 187 -20.26 17.06 -18.03
N ARG A 188 -20.68 17.59 -16.88
CA ARG A 188 -19.86 18.49 -16.06
C ARG A 188 -18.99 17.78 -15.05
N ARG A 189 -19.22 16.49 -14.80
CA ARG A 189 -18.45 15.65 -13.87
C ARG A 189 -18.14 16.35 -12.55
N SER A 190 -19.17 16.88 -11.92
CA SER A 190 -19.05 17.57 -10.64
C SER A 190 -18.76 16.56 -9.53
N ALA A 191 -17.57 16.58 -9.00
CA ALA A 191 -17.23 15.77 -7.84
C ALA A 191 -17.95 16.31 -6.60
N ARG A 192 -18.62 15.42 -5.85
CA ARG A 192 -19.30 15.73 -4.61
C ARG A 192 -18.48 15.22 -3.43
N ARG A 193 -18.21 16.10 -2.47
CA ARG A 193 -17.62 15.69 -1.19
C ARG A 193 -18.70 15.03 -0.33
N LEU A 194 -18.47 13.78 0.07
CA LEU A 194 -19.35 13.02 0.95
C LEU A 194 -18.98 13.20 2.42
N ALA A 195 -17.68 13.27 2.74
CA ALA A 195 -17.17 13.46 4.09
C ALA A 195 -15.81 14.15 4.12
N GLN A 196 -15.43 14.62 5.32
CA GLN A 196 -14.11 15.17 5.65
C GLN A 196 -13.55 14.42 6.83
N LEU A 197 -12.58 13.54 6.59
CA LEU A 197 -11.89 12.73 7.61
C LEU A 197 -10.45 13.21 7.84
N SER A 198 -9.63 12.43 8.55
CA SER A 198 -8.22 12.79 8.75
C SER A 198 -7.36 12.42 7.55
N ASN A 199 -7.25 11.13 7.27
CA ASN A 199 -6.44 10.57 6.19
C ASN A 199 -7.12 9.29 5.65
N PRO A 200 -8.29 9.37 4.99
CA PRO A 200 -9.01 8.21 4.49
C PRO A 200 -8.17 7.51 3.40
N CYS A 201 -8.12 6.17 3.43
CA CYS A 201 -7.34 5.40 2.46
C CYS A 201 -8.15 4.31 1.76
N HIS A 202 -9.02 3.61 2.46
CA HIS A 202 -9.88 2.57 1.87
C HIS A 202 -11.35 2.91 2.07
N ILE A 203 -12.18 2.59 1.07
CA ILE A 203 -13.64 2.77 1.08
C ILE A 203 -14.26 1.44 0.69
N GLU A 204 -15.12 0.89 1.58
CA GLU A 204 -15.86 -0.34 1.34
C GLU A 204 -17.36 -0.07 1.39
N PRO A 205 -18.09 -0.19 0.27
CA PRO A 205 -19.54 -0.07 0.24
C PRO A 205 -20.23 -1.28 0.89
N CYS A 206 -21.15 -1.03 1.81
CA CYS A 206 -21.94 -2.08 2.46
C CYS A 206 -23.24 -1.51 3.05
N ASP A 207 -24.25 -2.35 3.21
CA ASP A 207 -25.44 -2.02 4.00
C ASP A 207 -25.18 -2.46 5.46
N LEU A 208 -24.58 -1.56 6.25
CA LEU A 208 -24.05 -1.94 7.57
C LEU A 208 -25.14 -2.10 8.64
N ASP A 209 -26.26 -1.37 8.51
CA ASP A 209 -27.37 -1.45 9.47
C ASP A 209 -28.59 -2.23 8.95
N GLY A 210 -28.51 -2.75 7.71
CA GLY A 210 -29.54 -3.59 7.12
C GLY A 210 -30.80 -2.82 6.71
N ASP A 211 -30.69 -1.50 6.43
CA ASP A 211 -31.83 -0.66 6.04
C ASP A 211 -32.12 -0.68 4.53
N GLY A 212 -31.31 -1.39 3.74
CA GLY A 212 -31.42 -1.50 2.29
C GLY A 212 -30.71 -0.38 1.52
N THR A 213 -30.03 0.51 2.20
CA THR A 213 -29.25 1.61 1.61
C THR A 213 -27.75 1.29 1.74
N ILE A 214 -26.99 1.56 0.69
CA ILE A 214 -25.54 1.32 0.75
C ILE A 214 -24.85 2.46 1.48
N ASP A 215 -24.20 2.11 2.58
CA ASP A 215 -23.29 2.92 3.37
C ASP A 215 -21.86 2.81 2.86
N LEU A 216 -20.94 3.58 3.45
CA LEU A 216 -19.51 3.44 3.20
C LEU A 216 -18.77 3.19 4.52
N LEU A 217 -18.03 2.10 4.58
CA LEU A 217 -17.08 1.84 5.64
C LEU A 217 -15.72 2.39 5.20
N VAL A 218 -15.12 3.27 6.00
CA VAL A 218 -13.88 3.96 5.62
C VAL A 218 -12.78 3.68 6.64
N ALA A 219 -11.65 3.21 6.14
CA ALA A 219 -10.41 3.13 6.89
C ALA A 219 -9.72 4.51 6.88
N ASP A 220 -9.49 5.07 8.07
CA ASP A 220 -8.83 6.36 8.26
C ASP A 220 -7.47 6.17 8.94
N LEU A 221 -6.40 6.34 8.19
CA LEU A 221 -5.02 6.15 8.65
C LEU A 221 -4.67 7.03 9.88
N GLY A 222 -5.31 8.19 10.03
CA GLY A 222 -5.02 9.14 11.13
C GLY A 222 -3.69 9.87 11.01
N SER A 223 -2.88 9.57 9.99
CA SER A 223 -1.66 10.31 9.66
C SER A 223 -1.29 10.15 8.19
N PHE A 224 -0.78 11.23 7.61
CA PHE A 224 -0.26 11.21 6.25
C PHE A 224 1.09 10.49 6.14
N LYS A 225 1.92 10.57 7.18
CA LYS A 225 3.23 9.91 7.25
C LYS A 225 3.13 8.57 7.98
N ALA A 226 4.00 7.63 7.61
CA ALA A 226 4.20 6.39 8.32
C ALA A 226 4.89 6.66 9.68
N VAL A 227 4.10 6.63 10.75
CA VAL A 227 4.56 6.87 12.14
C VAL A 227 3.65 6.12 13.12
N ASP A 228 4.20 5.73 14.27
CA ASP A 228 3.40 5.21 15.38
C ASP A 228 2.55 6.30 16.02
N HIS A 229 1.27 6.05 16.17
CA HIS A 229 0.32 6.94 16.82
C HIS A 229 -0.97 6.18 17.19
N SER A 230 -1.93 6.89 17.80
CA SER A 230 -3.26 6.38 18.16
C SER A 230 -4.40 7.26 17.61
N ARG A 231 -4.29 7.71 16.35
CA ARG A 231 -5.28 8.59 15.69
C ARG A 231 -6.07 7.90 14.59
N GLY A 232 -5.71 6.64 14.25
CA GLY A 232 -6.44 5.83 13.29
C GLY A 232 -7.86 5.56 13.75
N ARG A 233 -8.76 5.44 12.78
CA ARG A 233 -10.19 5.21 13.03
C ARG A 233 -10.79 4.30 11.97
N VAL A 234 -11.84 3.60 12.36
CA VAL A 234 -12.81 3.01 11.44
C VAL A 234 -14.06 3.88 11.47
N VAL A 235 -14.45 4.38 10.31
CA VAL A 235 -15.57 5.33 10.18
C VAL A 235 -16.66 4.73 9.30
N TRP A 236 -17.88 4.73 9.80
CA TRP A 236 -19.07 4.44 9.04
C TRP A 236 -19.69 5.75 8.56
N LEU A 237 -19.72 5.95 7.26
CA LEU A 237 -20.48 7.00 6.63
C LEU A 237 -21.86 6.42 6.31
N ARG A 238 -22.80 6.64 7.24
CA ARG A 238 -24.17 6.17 7.12
C ARG A 238 -24.90 6.99 6.08
N HIS A 239 -25.47 6.33 5.09
CA HIS A 239 -26.23 6.96 4.04
C HIS A 239 -27.66 7.26 4.52
N GLU A 240 -28.03 8.53 4.66
CA GLU A 240 -29.35 8.94 5.10
C GLU A 240 -30.29 9.11 3.90
N ALA A 241 -31.16 8.12 3.66
CA ALA A 241 -32.30 8.29 2.77
C ALA A 241 -33.37 9.16 3.48
N PRO A 242 -34.05 10.10 2.84
CA PRO A 242 -34.08 10.42 1.40
C PRO A 242 -33.13 11.57 1.00
N THR A 243 -32.38 12.16 1.93
CA THR A 243 -31.53 13.33 1.64
C THR A 243 -30.35 13.00 0.72
N GLY A 244 -29.87 11.74 0.75
CA GLY A 244 -28.66 11.32 0.07
C GLY A 244 -27.39 11.87 0.71
N GLU A 245 -27.47 12.33 1.96
CA GLU A 245 -26.33 12.79 2.74
C GLU A 245 -25.70 11.62 3.50
N PHE A 246 -24.42 11.76 3.83
CA PHE A 246 -23.68 10.79 4.62
C PHE A 246 -23.39 11.37 6.00
N LYS A 247 -23.79 10.61 7.04
CA LYS A 247 -23.52 10.96 8.43
C LYS A 247 -22.33 10.17 8.95
N GLU A 248 -21.34 10.88 9.48
CA GLU A 248 -20.15 10.26 10.09
C GLU A 248 -20.50 9.61 11.43
N VAL A 249 -20.19 8.30 11.57
CA VAL A 249 -20.26 7.54 12.81
C VAL A 249 -18.92 6.84 13.02
N VAL A 250 -18.22 7.14 14.11
CA VAL A 250 -16.94 6.49 14.43
C VAL A 250 -17.22 5.15 15.10
N LEU A 251 -16.83 4.04 14.46
CA LEU A 251 -17.00 2.69 14.98
C LEU A 251 -15.88 2.31 15.95
N ALA A 252 -14.64 2.70 15.63
CA ALA A 252 -13.47 2.51 16.48
C ALA A 252 -12.51 3.68 16.32
N SER A 253 -11.82 4.04 17.38
CA SER A 253 -10.82 5.11 17.43
C SER A 253 -9.70 4.78 18.40
N GLY A 254 -8.65 5.60 18.42
CA GLY A 254 -7.49 5.32 19.27
C GLY A 254 -6.60 4.23 18.70
N LEU A 255 -6.74 3.92 17.41
CA LEU A 255 -5.97 2.90 16.69
C LEU A 255 -4.67 3.50 16.12
N GLY A 256 -3.74 2.64 15.75
CA GLY A 256 -2.65 2.98 14.86
C GLY A 256 -3.19 3.32 13.44
N ARG A 257 -2.35 3.21 12.43
CA ARG A 257 -2.77 3.47 11.05
C ARG A 257 -3.72 2.35 10.58
N VAL A 258 -4.99 2.67 10.32
CA VAL A 258 -5.98 1.72 9.78
C VAL A 258 -5.88 1.75 8.26
N ALA A 259 -5.45 0.63 7.64
CA ALA A 259 -5.26 0.52 6.20
C ALA A 259 -6.49 -0.05 5.47
N ASP A 260 -7.21 -1.00 6.08
CA ASP A 260 -8.38 -1.65 5.50
C ASP A 260 -9.43 -1.96 6.57
N ALA A 261 -10.70 -2.00 6.17
CA ALA A 261 -11.82 -2.41 7.02
C ALA A 261 -12.90 -3.06 6.16
N ARG A 262 -13.28 -4.30 6.47
CA ARG A 262 -14.19 -5.12 5.68
C ARG A 262 -15.36 -5.63 6.51
N PRO A 263 -16.60 -5.52 6.01
CA PRO A 263 -17.76 -6.13 6.63
C PRO A 263 -17.71 -7.66 6.48
N ILE A 264 -18.20 -8.36 7.51
CA ILE A 264 -18.31 -9.82 7.52
C ILE A 264 -19.53 -10.26 8.32
N ASP A 265 -20.37 -11.15 7.80
CA ASP A 265 -21.43 -11.80 8.58
C ASP A 265 -20.87 -13.06 9.25
N MET A 266 -20.12 -12.85 10.33
CA MET A 266 -19.29 -13.86 10.98
C MET A 266 -20.03 -15.13 11.39
N ASP A 267 -21.27 -15.02 11.76
CA ASP A 267 -22.07 -16.10 12.32
C ASP A 267 -23.42 -16.31 11.61
N SER A 268 -23.53 -15.81 10.38
CA SER A 268 -24.70 -15.96 9.50
C SER A 268 -26.02 -15.50 10.14
N ARG A 269 -25.93 -14.41 10.93
CA ARG A 269 -27.10 -13.82 11.60
C ARG A 269 -27.74 -12.69 10.79
N GLY A 270 -27.19 -12.37 9.62
CA GLY A 270 -27.61 -11.20 8.82
C GLY A 270 -27.20 -9.86 9.47
N ARG A 271 -26.18 -9.88 10.34
CA ARG A 271 -25.61 -8.68 10.97
C ARG A 271 -24.12 -8.66 10.68
N LEU A 272 -23.66 -7.53 10.18
CA LEU A 272 -22.27 -7.37 9.82
C LEU A 272 -21.42 -6.99 11.03
N ASP A 273 -20.38 -7.79 11.29
CA ASP A 273 -19.19 -7.43 12.02
C ASP A 273 -18.20 -6.74 11.08
N VAL A 274 -17.06 -6.24 11.58
CA VAL A 274 -16.04 -5.60 10.73
C VAL A 274 -14.67 -6.16 11.08
N ILE A 275 -13.94 -6.69 10.08
CA ILE A 275 -12.51 -7.01 10.18
C ILE A 275 -11.71 -5.75 9.86
N VAL A 276 -10.71 -5.46 10.67
CA VAL A 276 -9.90 -4.24 10.57
C VAL A 276 -8.42 -4.58 10.45
N ALA A 277 -7.79 -4.10 9.41
CA ALA A 277 -6.34 -4.08 9.27
C ALA A 277 -5.79 -2.80 9.91
N GLU A 278 -5.41 -2.87 11.19
CA GLU A 278 -4.61 -1.84 11.82
C GLU A 278 -3.15 -2.07 11.43
N PHE A 279 -2.73 -1.48 10.31
CA PHE A 279 -1.36 -1.60 9.78
C PHE A 279 -0.34 -1.13 10.81
N GLY A 280 -0.63 0.00 11.46
CA GLY A 280 0.26 0.61 12.45
C GLY A 280 1.56 1.11 11.84
N TRP A 281 2.67 0.81 12.52
CA TRP A 281 4.04 1.02 12.07
C TRP A 281 4.97 0.04 12.80
N HIS A 282 5.85 0.48 13.68
CA HIS A 282 6.78 -0.40 14.41
C HIS A 282 6.24 -0.92 15.75
N ARG A 283 5.31 -0.21 16.40
CA ARG A 283 4.80 -0.52 17.76
C ARG A 283 3.29 -0.63 17.83
N THR A 284 2.61 -0.01 16.90
CA THR A 284 1.16 -0.07 16.76
C THR A 284 0.83 -0.94 15.56
N GLY A 285 -0.30 -1.59 15.59
CA GLY A 285 -0.76 -2.44 14.50
C GLY A 285 -1.20 -3.80 15.02
N ARG A 286 -2.26 -4.33 14.41
CA ARG A 286 -2.89 -5.62 14.73
C ARG A 286 -4.04 -5.89 13.77
N ILE A 287 -4.59 -7.08 13.80
CA ILE A 287 -5.88 -7.39 13.18
C ILE A 287 -6.94 -7.36 14.28
N LEU A 288 -7.98 -6.56 14.08
CA LEU A 288 -9.13 -6.49 14.99
C LEU A 288 -10.38 -7.01 14.29
N MET A 289 -11.30 -7.53 15.09
CA MET A 289 -12.71 -7.65 14.74
C MET A 289 -13.53 -6.69 15.58
N LEU A 290 -14.33 -5.86 14.96
CA LEU A 290 -15.36 -5.08 15.62
C LEU A 290 -16.64 -5.93 15.60
N ARG A 291 -16.99 -6.52 16.74
CA ARG A 291 -18.20 -7.34 16.89
C ARG A 291 -19.42 -6.46 17.00
N ASN A 292 -20.41 -6.72 16.17
CA ASN A 292 -21.71 -6.07 16.28
C ASN A 292 -22.55 -6.76 17.36
N THR A 293 -22.64 -6.12 18.51
CA THR A 293 -23.39 -6.63 19.68
C THR A 293 -24.84 -6.18 19.73
N ALA A 294 -25.32 -5.42 18.71
CA ALA A 294 -26.70 -4.95 18.66
C ALA A 294 -27.70 -6.13 18.57
N GLY A 295 -28.87 -5.94 19.14
CA GLY A 295 -30.00 -6.87 18.97
C GLY A 295 -30.65 -6.72 17.59
N PRO A 296 -31.51 -7.66 17.16
CA PRO A 296 -32.25 -7.56 15.91
C PRO A 296 -33.03 -6.24 15.81
N GLY A 297 -32.88 -5.53 14.69
CA GLY A 297 -33.55 -4.25 14.44
C GLY A 297 -33.05 -3.05 15.27
N GLN A 298 -31.95 -3.22 16.00
CA GLN A 298 -31.26 -2.14 16.70
C GLN A 298 -30.14 -1.54 15.84
N GLN A 299 -29.79 -0.29 16.12
CA GLN A 299 -28.62 0.32 15.49
C GLN A 299 -27.35 -0.46 15.85
N PRO A 300 -26.43 -0.65 14.88
CA PRO A 300 -25.16 -1.34 15.08
C PRO A 300 -24.37 -0.77 16.27
N ARG A 301 -23.83 -1.66 17.08
CA ARG A 301 -22.96 -1.33 18.20
C ARG A 301 -21.76 -2.27 18.19
N PHE A 302 -20.57 -1.72 18.16
CA PHE A 302 -19.34 -2.48 17.95
C PHE A 302 -18.48 -2.55 19.21
N GLU A 303 -17.92 -3.74 19.47
CA GLU A 303 -16.94 -4.00 20.51
C GLU A 303 -15.68 -4.61 19.86
N PRO A 304 -14.48 -4.03 20.12
CA PRO A 304 -13.26 -4.51 19.50
C PRO A 304 -12.75 -5.79 20.16
N GLU A 305 -12.31 -6.74 19.34
CA GLU A 305 -11.63 -7.97 19.74
C GLU A 305 -10.34 -8.10 18.92
N GLU A 306 -9.20 -8.36 19.57
CA GLU A 306 -7.92 -8.57 18.90
C GLU A 306 -7.84 -10.00 18.37
N LEU A 307 -7.61 -10.17 17.06
CA LEU A 307 -7.43 -11.46 16.40
C LEU A 307 -5.95 -11.83 16.24
N ASP A 308 -5.10 -10.86 15.92
CA ASP A 308 -3.66 -11.04 15.71
C ASP A 308 -2.90 -9.77 16.13
N PRO A 309 -1.90 -9.85 17.01
CA PRO A 309 -1.16 -8.68 17.51
C PRO A 309 -0.05 -8.18 16.57
N ARG A 310 0.17 -8.81 15.40
CA ARG A 310 1.24 -8.42 14.49
C ARG A 310 0.93 -7.13 13.75
N THR A 311 1.95 -6.30 13.59
CA THR A 311 1.91 -5.09 12.76
C THR A 311 1.97 -5.43 11.27
N GLY A 312 1.69 -4.47 10.40
CA GLY A 312 1.94 -4.59 8.97
C GLY A 312 0.79 -5.15 8.14
N THR A 313 -0.39 -5.42 8.71
CA THR A 313 -1.53 -5.88 7.91
C THR A 313 -2.06 -4.75 7.02
N VAL A 314 -2.00 -4.94 5.69
CA VAL A 314 -2.41 -3.96 4.68
C VAL A 314 -3.84 -4.19 4.23
N HIS A 315 -4.21 -5.45 3.92
CA HIS A 315 -5.52 -5.82 3.38
C HIS A 315 -6.11 -7.03 4.11
N VAL A 316 -7.44 -7.03 4.22
CA VAL A 316 -8.22 -8.11 4.86
C VAL A 316 -9.46 -8.50 4.04
N PRO A 317 -9.32 -8.90 2.76
CA PRO A 317 -10.46 -9.28 1.93
C PRO A 317 -11.18 -10.51 2.50
N VAL A 318 -12.52 -10.44 2.47
CA VAL A 318 -13.42 -11.48 3.00
C VAL A 318 -13.90 -12.40 1.87
N TYR A 319 -13.82 -13.70 2.07
CA TYR A 319 -14.29 -14.72 1.15
C TYR A 319 -14.43 -16.07 1.89
N ASP A 320 -15.30 -16.97 1.42
CA ASP A 320 -15.38 -18.37 1.89
C ASP A 320 -14.24 -19.16 1.22
N LEU A 321 -13.08 -19.22 1.89
CA LEU A 321 -11.82 -19.73 1.31
C LEU A 321 -11.78 -21.27 1.23
N ASP A 322 -12.44 -21.96 2.15
CA ASP A 322 -12.46 -23.43 2.23
C ASP A 322 -13.79 -24.04 1.76
N SER A 323 -14.71 -23.20 1.29
CA SER A 323 -16.03 -23.58 0.75
C SER A 323 -16.91 -24.31 1.76
N ASP A 324 -16.80 -23.96 3.05
CA ASP A 324 -17.61 -24.53 4.12
C ASP A 324 -18.93 -23.75 4.39
N GLY A 325 -19.16 -22.67 3.65
CA GLY A 325 -20.34 -21.81 3.72
C GLY A 325 -20.27 -20.74 4.79
N ARG A 326 -19.12 -20.58 5.47
CA ARG A 326 -18.84 -19.48 6.42
C ARG A 326 -17.86 -18.50 5.80
N PRO A 327 -18.06 -17.20 5.98
CA PRO A 327 -17.10 -16.23 5.49
C PRO A 327 -15.80 -16.28 6.31
N ASP A 328 -14.69 -16.44 5.62
CA ASP A 328 -13.32 -16.32 6.09
C ASP A 328 -12.75 -14.96 5.68
N PHE A 329 -11.50 -14.70 6.03
CA PHE A 329 -10.75 -13.60 5.43
C PHE A 329 -9.29 -13.96 5.20
N LEU A 330 -8.68 -13.32 4.21
CA LEU A 330 -7.25 -13.29 4.05
C LEU A 330 -6.64 -12.10 4.78
N ALA A 331 -5.39 -12.21 5.20
CA ALA A 331 -4.58 -11.09 5.63
C ALA A 331 -3.30 -11.01 4.78
N LEU A 332 -3.11 -9.89 4.10
CA LEU A 332 -1.83 -9.52 3.53
C LEU A 332 -1.05 -8.77 4.61
N VAL A 333 -0.02 -9.41 5.14
CA VAL A 333 0.83 -8.85 6.21
C VAL A 333 2.19 -8.53 5.63
N SER A 334 2.54 -7.26 5.60
CA SER A 334 3.82 -6.74 5.10
C SER A 334 4.83 -6.45 6.22
N ASN A 335 5.72 -5.50 6.05
CA ASN A 335 6.79 -5.12 6.98
C ASN A 335 7.70 -6.32 7.32
N GLU A 336 7.77 -6.69 8.60
CA GLU A 336 8.65 -7.77 9.07
C GLU A 336 8.14 -9.18 8.74
N HIS A 337 6.91 -9.31 8.24
CA HIS A 337 6.24 -10.60 8.07
C HIS A 337 6.14 -11.08 6.63
N GLU A 338 5.85 -10.20 5.69
CA GLU A 338 5.79 -10.46 4.25
C GLU A 338 5.11 -11.80 3.92
N CYS A 339 3.83 -11.93 4.29
CA CYS A 339 3.09 -13.18 4.12
C CYS A 339 1.61 -12.96 3.78
N VAL A 340 1.01 -13.99 3.21
CA VAL A 340 -0.43 -14.14 2.98
C VAL A 340 -0.96 -15.22 3.89
N GLU A 341 -1.92 -14.88 4.74
CA GLU A 341 -2.50 -15.80 5.71
C GLU A 341 -4.02 -15.88 5.58
N ALA A 342 -4.57 -17.08 5.69
CA ALA A 342 -5.99 -17.31 5.82
C ALA A 342 -6.38 -17.34 7.30
N PHE A 343 -7.50 -16.71 7.61
CA PHE A 343 -8.20 -16.82 8.88
C PHE A 343 -9.53 -17.52 8.62
N LEU A 344 -9.53 -18.84 8.83
CA LEU A 344 -10.66 -19.71 8.56
C LEU A 344 -11.65 -19.70 9.74
N ASN A 345 -12.90 -19.37 9.45
CA ASN A 345 -13.96 -19.22 10.42
C ASN A 345 -14.43 -20.57 10.96
N GLN A 346 -14.10 -20.88 12.20
CA GLN A 346 -14.48 -22.14 12.88
C GLN A 346 -15.85 -22.06 13.58
N GLY A 347 -16.61 -20.98 13.32
CA GLY A 347 -17.82 -20.68 14.06
C GLY A 347 -17.55 -20.17 15.48
N HIS A 348 -18.63 -19.69 16.13
CA HIS A 348 -18.56 -19.15 17.50
C HIS A 348 -17.50 -18.06 17.72
N GLY A 349 -17.19 -17.29 16.68
CA GLY A 349 -16.24 -16.19 16.73
C GLY A 349 -14.78 -16.58 16.77
N ARG A 350 -14.43 -17.79 16.38
CA ARG A 350 -13.05 -18.28 16.38
C ARG A 350 -12.54 -18.45 14.96
N PHE A 351 -11.27 -18.11 14.76
CA PHE A 351 -10.56 -18.34 13.51
C PHE A 351 -9.41 -19.35 13.71
N HIS A 352 -9.21 -20.18 12.69
CA HIS A 352 -7.98 -20.95 12.53
C HIS A 352 -7.09 -20.23 11.53
N ARG A 353 -5.90 -19.81 11.97
CA ARG A 353 -4.93 -19.14 11.12
C ARG A 353 -4.04 -20.14 10.40
N GLN A 354 -3.89 -19.97 9.08
CA GLN A 354 -3.03 -20.78 8.23
C GLN A 354 -2.22 -19.88 7.29
N THR A 355 -0.90 -20.02 7.27
CA THR A 355 -0.05 -19.35 6.29
C THR A 355 -0.21 -20.02 4.93
N LEU A 356 -0.67 -19.27 3.93
CA LEU A 356 -0.82 -19.74 2.55
C LEU A 356 0.48 -19.57 1.77
N TRP A 357 1.16 -18.45 1.98
CA TRP A 357 2.42 -18.14 1.33
C TRP A 357 3.24 -17.16 2.19
N ARG A 358 4.56 -17.25 2.06
CA ARG A 358 5.49 -16.33 2.71
C ARG A 358 6.57 -15.91 1.72
N ALA A 359 6.85 -14.62 1.67
CA ALA A 359 7.91 -14.08 0.85
C ALA A 359 9.28 -14.63 1.30
N PRO A 360 10.19 -14.83 0.35
CA PRO A 360 11.52 -15.34 0.66
C PRO A 360 12.39 -14.33 1.40
N ASP A 361 11.97 -13.08 1.47
CA ASP A 361 12.73 -11.97 2.04
C ASP A 361 11.79 -10.89 2.60
N LEU A 362 12.17 -10.26 3.71
CA LEU A 362 11.39 -9.21 4.35
C LEU A 362 11.41 -7.87 3.60
N THR A 363 12.27 -7.72 2.61
CA THR A 363 12.31 -6.54 1.73
C THR A 363 11.48 -6.74 0.46
N PHE A 364 10.55 -7.71 0.49
CA PHE A 364 9.74 -8.05 -0.67
C PHE A 364 8.80 -6.91 -1.05
N GLY A 365 8.27 -6.17 -0.07
CA GLY A 365 7.49 -4.95 -0.28
C GLY A 365 6.04 -5.24 -0.68
N SER A 366 5.37 -6.14 0.03
CA SER A 366 3.96 -6.49 -0.16
C SER A 366 3.06 -5.28 -0.15
N ASN A 367 2.19 -5.12 -1.17
CA ASN A 367 1.38 -3.92 -1.33
C ASN A 367 -0.09 -4.21 -1.60
N GLY A 368 -0.45 -4.87 -2.71
CA GLY A 368 -1.83 -5.10 -3.13
C GLY A 368 -2.20 -6.56 -3.26
N ILE A 369 -3.50 -6.86 -3.10
CA ILE A 369 -4.06 -8.20 -3.21
C ILE A 369 -5.47 -8.16 -3.81
N GLN A 370 -5.79 -9.10 -4.69
CA GLN A 370 -7.14 -9.36 -5.18
C GLN A 370 -7.43 -10.85 -5.14
N LEU A 371 -8.63 -11.22 -4.70
CA LEU A 371 -9.16 -12.57 -4.81
C LEU A 371 -9.91 -12.72 -6.13
N VAL A 372 -9.50 -13.64 -6.98
CA VAL A 372 -10.06 -13.82 -8.33
C VAL A 372 -9.76 -15.23 -8.84
N ASP A 373 -10.68 -15.85 -9.55
CA ASP A 373 -10.43 -17.07 -10.33
C ASP A 373 -9.75 -16.67 -11.65
N LEU A 374 -8.40 -16.54 -11.59
CA LEU A 374 -7.63 -15.95 -12.69
C LEU A 374 -7.51 -16.88 -13.91
N ASN A 375 -7.57 -18.18 -13.67
CA ASN A 375 -7.41 -19.19 -14.72
C ASN A 375 -8.74 -19.88 -15.12
N GLY A 376 -9.88 -19.47 -14.55
CA GLY A 376 -11.21 -19.99 -14.88
C GLY A 376 -11.43 -21.45 -14.44
N ASP A 377 -10.77 -21.91 -13.34
CA ASP A 377 -10.91 -23.29 -12.87
C ASP A 377 -11.93 -23.48 -11.75
N GLY A 378 -12.59 -22.41 -11.35
CA GLY A 378 -13.63 -22.40 -10.31
C GLY A 378 -13.07 -22.28 -8.89
N LYS A 379 -11.76 -22.12 -8.71
CA LYS A 379 -11.12 -21.88 -7.41
C LYS A 379 -10.59 -20.44 -7.36
N ILE A 380 -10.74 -19.81 -6.22
CA ILE A 380 -10.25 -18.45 -6.02
C ILE A 380 -8.74 -18.46 -5.82
N ASP A 381 -8.05 -17.78 -6.71
CA ASP A 381 -6.63 -17.48 -6.67
C ASP A 381 -6.37 -16.17 -5.96
N ILE A 382 -5.09 -15.82 -5.81
CA ILE A 382 -4.65 -14.58 -5.23
C ILE A 382 -3.73 -13.87 -6.22
N LEU A 383 -4.23 -12.77 -6.81
CA LEU A 383 -3.42 -11.82 -7.55
C LEU A 383 -2.75 -10.88 -6.54
N TYR A 384 -1.43 -10.72 -6.65
CA TYR A 384 -0.63 -10.11 -5.60
C TYR A 384 0.43 -9.19 -6.19
N THR A 385 0.64 -8.02 -5.57
CA THR A 385 1.69 -7.07 -5.96
C THR A 385 2.67 -6.84 -4.83
N ASN A 386 3.95 -6.64 -5.19
CA ASN A 386 5.00 -6.21 -4.31
C ASN A 386 5.79 -5.08 -4.97
N GLY A 387 5.73 -3.90 -4.41
CA GLY A 387 6.34 -2.71 -5.02
C GLY A 387 6.62 -1.59 -4.03
N ASP A 388 6.44 -1.85 -2.72
CA ASP A 388 6.71 -0.83 -1.71
C ASP A 388 8.22 -0.54 -1.60
N ALA A 389 8.57 0.75 -1.81
CA ALA A 389 9.92 1.28 -1.70
C ALA A 389 9.99 2.48 -0.74
N PHE A 390 8.92 2.77 0.03
CA PHE A 390 8.84 3.97 0.86
C PHE A 390 9.66 3.89 2.16
N ASP A 391 10.12 2.70 2.56
CA ASP A 391 10.89 2.51 3.78
C ASP A 391 12.34 2.99 3.67
N ASN A 392 12.90 2.92 2.47
CA ASN A 392 14.31 3.22 2.22
C ASN A 392 14.59 3.96 0.91
N ASP A 393 13.54 4.26 0.13
CA ASP A 393 13.59 4.89 -1.20
C ASP A 393 14.33 4.07 -2.27
N TYR A 394 14.68 2.81 -2.01
CA TYR A 394 15.40 1.98 -2.97
C TYR A 394 14.48 1.16 -3.86
N LEU A 395 14.74 1.22 -5.16
CA LEU A 395 14.12 0.31 -6.11
C LEU A 395 14.59 -1.12 -5.86
N SER A 396 13.66 -2.03 -5.64
CA SER A 396 13.97 -3.45 -5.51
C SER A 396 13.83 -4.19 -6.85
N PRO A 397 14.79 -5.06 -7.22
CA PRO A 397 14.67 -5.90 -8.41
C PRO A 397 13.59 -6.99 -8.28
N TRP A 398 13.05 -7.15 -7.09
CA TRP A 398 12.02 -8.14 -6.80
C TRP A 398 10.60 -7.61 -6.99
N HIS A 399 10.43 -6.28 -7.21
CA HIS A 399 9.13 -5.67 -7.44
C HIS A 399 8.43 -6.25 -8.66
N GLY A 400 7.15 -6.56 -8.55
CA GLY A 400 6.41 -7.17 -9.66
C GLY A 400 4.97 -7.55 -9.33
N ILE A 401 4.39 -8.32 -10.25
CA ILE A 401 3.05 -8.88 -10.15
C ILE A 401 3.17 -10.39 -10.03
N GLN A 402 2.48 -10.95 -9.06
CA GLN A 402 2.53 -12.38 -8.70
C GLN A 402 1.13 -12.97 -8.75
N TRP A 403 1.06 -14.25 -8.97
CA TRP A 403 -0.13 -15.06 -8.87
C TRP A 403 0.13 -16.25 -7.96
N LEU A 404 -0.68 -16.39 -6.93
CA LEU A 404 -0.73 -17.59 -6.12
C LEU A 404 -1.92 -18.40 -6.65
N GLU A 405 -1.63 -19.42 -7.45
CA GLU A 405 -2.63 -20.32 -8.03
C GLU A 405 -3.13 -21.29 -6.99
N ASN A 406 -4.45 -21.37 -6.83
CA ASN A 406 -5.10 -22.28 -5.88
C ASN A 406 -5.24 -23.67 -6.47
N LEU A 407 -4.41 -24.60 -6.05
CA LEU A 407 -4.46 -26.01 -6.47
C LEU A 407 -5.54 -26.82 -5.73
N GLY A 408 -6.30 -26.20 -4.85
CA GLY A 408 -7.31 -26.80 -3.99
C GLY A 408 -6.84 -27.06 -2.56
N SER A 409 -7.80 -27.18 -1.63
CA SER A 409 -7.52 -27.40 -0.20
C SER A 409 -6.55 -26.39 0.40
N LEU A 410 -6.64 -25.12 0.01
CA LEU A 410 -5.77 -24.02 0.43
C LEU A 410 -4.27 -24.28 0.16
N HIS A 411 -3.97 -25.05 -0.86
CA HIS A 411 -2.62 -25.24 -1.36
C HIS A 411 -2.39 -24.32 -2.57
N PHE A 412 -1.43 -23.41 -2.46
CA PHE A 412 -1.13 -22.40 -3.47
C PHE A 412 0.24 -22.61 -4.11
N GLU A 413 0.31 -22.45 -5.44
CA GLU A 413 1.56 -22.42 -6.20
C GLU A 413 1.88 -20.97 -6.60
N TYR A 414 3.13 -20.56 -6.39
CA TYR A 414 3.61 -19.22 -6.68
C TYR A 414 4.08 -19.09 -8.13
N HIS A 415 3.52 -18.13 -8.85
CA HIS A 415 3.94 -17.73 -10.19
C HIS A 415 4.30 -16.24 -10.22
N ARG A 416 5.47 -15.91 -10.77
CA ARG A 416 5.84 -14.54 -11.06
C ARG A 416 5.38 -14.18 -12.46
N LEU A 417 4.41 -13.28 -12.60
CA LEU A 417 3.83 -12.93 -13.89
C LEU A 417 4.69 -11.93 -14.65
N THR A 418 5.19 -10.89 -13.96
CA THR A 418 6.09 -9.89 -14.58
C THR A 418 6.84 -9.08 -13.52
N ASP A 419 7.97 -8.53 -13.94
CA ASP A 419 8.69 -7.51 -13.19
C ASP A 419 8.01 -6.16 -13.40
N MET A 420 7.73 -5.42 -12.32
CA MET A 420 7.18 -4.08 -12.38
C MET A 420 7.67 -3.26 -11.19
N PRO A 421 8.62 -2.34 -11.42
CA PRO A 421 9.06 -1.41 -10.37
C PRO A 421 7.90 -0.67 -9.73
N GLY A 422 7.77 -0.76 -8.41
CA GLY A 422 6.72 -0.06 -7.69
C GLY A 422 5.30 -0.62 -7.87
N ALA A 423 5.12 -1.87 -8.28
CA ALA A 423 3.81 -2.49 -8.46
C ALA A 423 2.96 -2.32 -7.19
N CYS A 424 1.93 -1.46 -7.25
CA CYS A 424 1.13 -1.06 -6.11
C CYS A 424 -0.20 -1.80 -6.06
N VAL A 425 -1.00 -1.69 -7.11
CA VAL A 425 -2.30 -2.36 -7.25
C VAL A 425 -2.36 -3.06 -8.60
N ALA A 426 -2.87 -4.28 -8.62
CA ALA A 426 -3.21 -5.01 -9.84
C ALA A 426 -4.64 -5.54 -9.72
N LEU A 427 -5.42 -5.40 -10.80
CA LEU A 427 -6.81 -5.89 -10.88
C LEU A 427 -7.01 -6.66 -12.18
N ALA A 428 -7.72 -7.77 -12.07
CA ALA A 428 -8.10 -8.61 -13.20
C ALA A 428 -9.44 -8.18 -13.82
N GLY A 429 -9.56 -8.36 -15.14
CA GLY A 429 -10.78 -8.12 -15.90
C GLY A 429 -10.59 -8.51 -17.37
N ASP A 430 -11.65 -8.90 -18.05
CA ASP A 430 -11.64 -9.19 -19.48
C ASP A 430 -11.66 -7.86 -20.27
N PHE A 431 -10.46 -7.33 -20.60
CA PHE A 431 -10.33 -6.02 -21.26
C PHE A 431 -10.49 -6.11 -22.78
N ASP A 432 -10.29 -7.26 -23.37
CA ASP A 432 -10.36 -7.42 -24.82
C ASP A 432 -11.59 -8.20 -25.30
N GLY A 433 -12.43 -8.69 -24.36
CA GLY A 433 -13.71 -9.33 -24.65
C GLY A 433 -13.56 -10.75 -25.23
N ASP A 434 -12.48 -11.47 -24.88
CA ASP A 434 -12.27 -12.84 -25.37
C ASP A 434 -12.68 -13.93 -24.38
N GLY A 435 -13.02 -13.54 -23.15
CA GLY A 435 -13.52 -14.39 -22.09
C GLY A 435 -12.45 -14.84 -21.09
N ASP A 436 -11.18 -14.57 -21.34
CA ASP A 436 -10.08 -14.78 -20.39
C ASP A 436 -9.84 -13.50 -19.57
N LEU A 437 -9.31 -13.63 -18.35
CA LEU A 437 -9.04 -12.45 -17.50
C LEU A 437 -7.65 -11.90 -17.77
N ASP A 438 -7.58 -10.66 -18.23
CA ASP A 438 -6.38 -9.84 -18.29
C ASP A 438 -6.10 -9.20 -16.93
N ILE A 439 -4.94 -8.54 -16.78
CA ILE A 439 -4.55 -7.84 -15.56
C ILE A 439 -4.07 -6.44 -15.91
N VAL A 440 -4.65 -5.41 -15.31
CA VAL A 440 -4.10 -4.05 -15.33
C VAL A 440 -3.42 -3.76 -13.98
N ALA A 441 -2.23 -3.15 -14.01
CA ALA A 441 -1.47 -2.82 -12.81
C ALA A 441 -0.86 -1.43 -12.89
N VAL A 442 -0.73 -0.78 -11.72
CA VAL A 442 -0.19 0.57 -11.57
C VAL A 442 1.02 0.60 -10.65
N SER A 443 1.87 1.61 -10.83
CA SER A 443 3.11 1.79 -10.09
C SER A 443 3.07 3.02 -9.19
N PHE A 444 3.58 2.84 -7.94
CA PHE A 444 3.73 3.91 -6.97
C PHE A 444 5.11 3.83 -6.31
N LEU A 445 5.98 4.80 -6.63
CA LEU A 445 7.36 4.88 -6.15
C LEU A 445 7.64 6.23 -5.48
N PRO A 446 8.52 6.31 -4.46
CA PRO A 446 8.85 7.55 -3.78
C PRO A 446 9.59 8.55 -4.68
N ARG A 447 9.53 9.85 -4.34
CA ARG A 447 10.19 10.92 -5.10
C ARG A 447 11.71 10.86 -5.09
N GLY A 448 12.28 10.41 -4.01
CA GLY A 448 13.73 10.32 -3.82
C GLY A 448 14.31 8.97 -4.22
N LEU A 449 13.77 8.34 -5.26
CA LEU A 449 14.11 6.98 -5.65
C LEU A 449 15.63 6.78 -5.84
N LYS A 450 16.12 5.70 -5.26
CA LYS A 450 17.54 5.28 -5.34
C LYS A 450 17.66 3.94 -6.07
N PRO A 451 18.84 3.65 -6.65
CA PRO A 451 19.97 4.58 -6.81
C PRO A 451 19.60 5.74 -7.76
N GLU A 452 20.26 6.89 -7.60
CA GLU A 452 20.01 8.10 -8.41
C GLU A 452 20.26 7.89 -9.91
N THR A 453 20.87 6.77 -10.28
CA THR A 453 21.09 6.36 -11.69
C THR A 453 19.83 5.82 -12.36
N VAL A 454 18.76 5.56 -11.61
CA VAL A 454 17.49 5.08 -12.17
C VAL A 454 16.83 6.20 -12.95
N ASP A 455 16.61 5.99 -14.24
CA ASP A 455 15.79 6.90 -15.05
C ASP A 455 14.30 6.63 -14.81
N VAL A 456 13.70 7.40 -13.88
CA VAL A 456 12.28 7.27 -13.53
C VAL A 456 11.37 7.41 -14.76
N LYS A 457 11.76 8.20 -15.78
CA LYS A 457 10.96 8.40 -16.99
C LYS A 457 10.89 7.17 -17.88
N SER A 458 11.83 6.25 -17.74
CA SER A 458 11.80 4.98 -18.44
C SER A 458 10.95 3.91 -17.75
N LEU A 459 10.66 4.09 -16.45
CA LEU A 459 9.92 3.10 -15.67
C LEU A 459 8.45 2.98 -16.11
N PRO A 460 7.90 1.77 -16.17
CA PRO A 460 6.48 1.59 -16.46
C PRO A 460 5.63 2.14 -15.30
N SER A 461 4.59 2.89 -15.63
CA SER A 461 3.61 3.42 -14.68
C SER A 461 2.32 2.62 -14.72
N ILE A 462 1.92 2.16 -15.92
CA ILE A 462 0.76 1.31 -16.12
C ILE A 462 1.15 0.16 -17.05
N VAL A 463 0.86 -1.06 -16.62
CA VAL A 463 1.08 -2.29 -17.37
C VAL A 463 -0.24 -3.04 -17.51
N LEU A 464 -0.48 -3.61 -18.69
CA LEU A 464 -1.52 -4.58 -18.92
C LEU A 464 -0.88 -5.92 -19.28
N LEU A 465 -1.34 -6.99 -18.66
CA LEU A 465 -0.98 -8.37 -18.96
C LEU A 465 -2.18 -9.00 -19.67
N GLU A 466 -2.08 -9.19 -20.99
CA GLU A 466 -3.07 -9.90 -21.81
C GLU A 466 -2.93 -11.41 -21.57
N GLN A 467 -4.00 -12.08 -21.16
CA GLN A 467 -3.99 -13.54 -21.06
C GLN A 467 -4.25 -14.12 -22.47
N VAL A 468 -3.22 -14.64 -23.10
CA VAL A 468 -3.30 -15.21 -24.47
C VAL A 468 -3.62 -16.70 -24.49
N ALA A 469 -3.50 -17.34 -23.35
CA ALA A 469 -3.92 -18.70 -23.06
C ALA A 469 -3.97 -18.85 -21.54
N ARG A 470 -4.70 -19.81 -21.03
CA ARG A 470 -4.86 -20.06 -19.59
C ARG A 470 -3.53 -19.99 -18.84
N GLY A 471 -3.40 -19.00 -17.95
CA GLY A 471 -2.21 -18.75 -17.15
C GLY A 471 -0.98 -18.25 -17.92
N GLN A 472 -1.12 -17.91 -19.21
CA GLN A 472 -0.04 -17.38 -20.03
C GLN A 472 -0.30 -15.92 -20.40
N PHE A 473 0.55 -15.05 -19.93
CA PHE A 473 0.37 -13.60 -20.07
C PHE A 473 1.41 -12.97 -20.98
N VAL A 474 0.95 -12.03 -21.82
CA VAL A 474 1.78 -11.15 -22.64
C VAL A 474 1.71 -9.73 -22.07
N ARG A 475 2.86 -9.12 -21.83
CA ARG A 475 2.93 -7.80 -21.22
C ARG A 475 2.86 -6.68 -22.23
N HIS A 476 1.99 -5.70 -22.00
CA HIS A 476 1.87 -4.45 -22.70
C HIS A 476 2.12 -3.28 -21.72
N THR A 477 2.98 -2.33 -22.07
CA THR A 477 3.20 -1.14 -21.25
C THR A 477 2.36 -0.01 -21.81
N LEU A 478 1.34 0.42 -21.07
CA LEU A 478 0.40 1.46 -21.49
C LEU A 478 0.93 2.86 -21.18
N GLU A 479 1.68 3.02 -20.07
CA GLU A 479 2.24 4.32 -19.66
C GLU A 479 3.62 4.15 -19.02
N ARG A 480 4.47 5.17 -19.19
CA ARG A 480 5.79 5.28 -18.56
C ARG A 480 6.01 6.65 -17.94
N GLY A 481 6.87 6.73 -16.95
CA GLY A 481 7.42 7.98 -16.43
C GLY A 481 6.61 8.65 -15.33
N PHE A 482 5.49 8.07 -14.90
CA PHE A 482 4.64 8.61 -13.84
C PHE A 482 4.32 7.56 -12.74
N PRO A 483 5.33 6.96 -12.09
CA PRO A 483 5.09 5.96 -11.05
C PRO A 483 4.55 6.63 -9.78
N CYS A 484 3.38 7.25 -9.87
CA CYS A 484 2.69 7.96 -8.81
C CYS A 484 1.21 7.55 -8.67
N HIS A 485 0.83 6.42 -9.25
CA HIS A 485 -0.53 5.90 -9.21
C HIS A 485 -0.68 4.95 -8.03
N ALA A 486 -1.35 5.41 -6.98
CA ALA A 486 -1.50 4.66 -5.72
C ALA A 486 -2.84 3.94 -5.60
N ALA A 487 -3.76 4.15 -6.53
CA ALA A 487 -5.09 3.54 -6.54
C ALA A 487 -5.52 3.17 -7.96
N LEU A 488 -6.31 2.10 -8.07
CA LEU A 488 -6.82 1.55 -9.31
C LEU A 488 -8.22 1.00 -9.07
N VAL A 489 -9.11 1.14 -10.05
CA VAL A 489 -10.43 0.51 -10.08
C VAL A 489 -10.79 0.16 -11.51
N VAL A 490 -11.51 -0.96 -11.70
CA VAL A 490 -11.97 -1.47 -12.99
C VAL A 490 -13.50 -1.49 -13.00
N GLY A 491 -14.11 -1.19 -14.14
CA GLY A 491 -15.56 -1.25 -14.35
C GLY A 491 -15.94 -0.78 -15.75
N ASP A 492 -17.12 -1.14 -16.19
CA ASP A 492 -17.76 -0.57 -17.38
C ASP A 492 -18.41 0.76 -17.00
N PHE A 493 -17.67 1.86 -17.15
CA PHE A 493 -18.07 3.16 -16.59
C PHE A 493 -19.05 3.92 -17.49
N ASP A 494 -19.02 3.69 -18.80
CA ASP A 494 -19.94 4.31 -19.77
C ASP A 494 -21.03 3.35 -20.28
N HIS A 495 -21.03 2.11 -19.79
CA HIS A 495 -21.99 1.04 -20.12
C HIS A 495 -21.99 0.67 -21.61
N ASP A 496 -20.81 0.69 -22.23
CA ASP A 496 -20.64 0.26 -23.62
C ASP A 496 -20.31 -1.24 -23.77
N GLY A 497 -20.15 -1.94 -22.63
CA GLY A 497 -19.86 -3.36 -22.55
C GLY A 497 -18.37 -3.69 -22.53
N ASN A 498 -17.48 -2.69 -22.62
CA ASN A 498 -16.04 -2.88 -22.48
C ASN A 498 -15.59 -2.46 -21.08
N LEU A 499 -14.65 -3.17 -20.48
CA LEU A 499 -14.12 -2.78 -19.18
C LEU A 499 -13.15 -1.61 -19.31
N ASP A 500 -13.45 -0.54 -18.62
CA ASP A 500 -12.59 0.61 -18.40
C ASP A 500 -11.76 0.45 -17.12
N PHE A 501 -10.80 1.36 -16.90
CA PHE A 501 -10.19 1.49 -15.59
C PHE A 501 -9.91 2.95 -15.23
N ALA A 502 -9.87 3.24 -13.94
CA ALA A 502 -9.48 4.54 -13.42
C ALA A 502 -8.30 4.42 -12.45
N ILE A 503 -7.39 5.38 -12.52
CA ILE A 503 -6.20 5.46 -11.67
C ILE A 503 -6.27 6.68 -10.77
N GLY A 504 -5.78 6.54 -9.54
CA GLY A 504 -5.67 7.63 -8.56
C GLY A 504 -4.23 8.10 -8.39
N ASN A 505 -4.01 9.41 -8.51
CA ASN A 505 -2.69 10.02 -8.41
C ASN A 505 -2.35 10.40 -6.97
N ASN A 506 -1.12 10.10 -6.56
CA ASN A 506 -0.62 10.47 -5.25
C ASN A 506 0.66 11.27 -5.38
N THR A 507 0.63 12.51 -4.90
CA THR A 507 1.74 13.45 -5.02
C THR A 507 2.93 13.14 -4.11
N MET A 508 2.90 12.08 -3.32
CA MET A 508 4.09 11.50 -2.69
C MET A 508 4.94 10.73 -3.71
N GLY A 509 4.34 10.25 -4.81
CA GLY A 509 5.03 9.50 -5.85
C GLY A 509 5.99 10.32 -6.70
N ALA A 510 6.91 9.63 -7.35
CA ALA A 510 7.85 10.20 -8.29
C ALA A 510 7.12 10.82 -9.50
N GLU A 511 7.64 11.94 -9.99
CA GLU A 511 7.12 12.71 -11.16
C GLU A 511 5.67 13.21 -11.05
N ALA A 512 5.00 13.01 -9.91
CA ALA A 512 3.60 13.44 -9.70
C ALA A 512 3.37 14.94 -9.92
N GLN A 513 4.42 15.77 -9.78
CA GLN A 513 4.32 17.22 -10.04
C GLN A 513 3.98 17.55 -11.50
N ALA A 514 4.40 16.69 -12.45
CA ALA A 514 4.11 16.87 -13.86
C ALA A 514 2.61 16.69 -14.20
N LEU A 515 1.87 15.97 -13.37
CA LEU A 515 0.42 15.78 -13.50
C LEU A 515 -0.39 16.96 -12.97
N GLY A 516 0.26 17.95 -12.33
CA GLY A 516 -0.39 19.14 -11.80
C GLY A 516 -1.41 18.82 -10.72
N GLN A 517 -2.68 19.21 -10.96
CA GLN A 517 -3.80 19.00 -10.05
C GLN A 517 -4.72 17.84 -10.46
N THR A 518 -4.29 17.04 -11.42
CA THR A 518 -5.04 15.84 -11.84
C THR A 518 -5.02 14.84 -10.70
N TRP A 519 -6.17 14.62 -10.05
CA TRP A 519 -6.28 13.70 -8.93
C TRP A 519 -6.50 12.26 -9.36
N ALA A 520 -7.12 12.04 -10.54
CA ALA A 520 -7.36 10.74 -11.13
C ALA A 520 -7.39 10.85 -12.65
N ALA A 521 -7.32 9.73 -13.35
CA ALA A 521 -7.59 9.66 -14.77
C ALA A 521 -8.39 8.40 -15.10
N VAL A 522 -9.32 8.53 -16.04
CA VAL A 522 -10.08 7.39 -16.59
C VAL A 522 -9.44 6.97 -17.91
N TRP A 523 -9.26 5.67 -18.07
CA TRP A 523 -8.82 5.02 -19.29
C TRP A 523 -10.01 4.30 -19.90
N TRP A 524 -10.66 4.97 -20.86
CA TRP A 524 -11.83 4.49 -21.56
C TRP A 524 -11.42 3.45 -22.59
N ASN A 525 -11.91 2.24 -22.48
CA ASN A 525 -11.71 1.16 -23.44
C ASN A 525 -12.56 1.42 -24.69
N ARG A 526 -11.94 1.47 -25.85
CA ARG A 526 -12.62 1.71 -27.15
C ARG A 526 -12.80 0.43 -27.97
N GLY A 527 -12.65 -0.70 -27.29
CA GLY A 527 -12.76 -2.02 -27.90
C GLY A 527 -11.59 -2.39 -28.80
N ARG A 528 -11.71 -3.57 -29.39
CA ARG A 528 -10.67 -4.11 -30.29
C ARG A 528 -10.54 -3.25 -31.53
N THR A 529 -9.32 -2.83 -31.85
CA THR A 529 -9.02 -2.19 -33.12
C THR A 529 -9.16 -3.19 -34.28
N SER A 530 -9.94 -2.83 -35.31
CA SER A 530 -9.99 -3.63 -36.53
C SER A 530 -8.59 -3.78 -37.13
N ARG A 531 -8.23 -4.98 -37.60
CA ARG A 531 -6.98 -5.17 -38.36
C ARG A 531 -6.96 -4.18 -39.52
N PRO A 532 -5.83 -3.46 -39.74
CA PRO A 532 -5.65 -2.67 -40.94
C PRO A 532 -5.69 -3.53 -42.22
#